data_bab1e20394a2d8885d88b4ecc71180f0
#
_entry.id   bab1e20394a2d8885d88b4ecc71180f0
#
_cell.length_a   1.000
_cell.length_b   1.000
_cell.length_c   1.000
_cell.angle_alpha   90.00
_cell.angle_beta   90.00
_cell.angle_gamma   90.00
#
_symmetry.space_group_name_H-M   'P 1'
#
loop_
_entity.id
_entity.type
_entity.pdbx_description
1 polymer ?
#
loop_
_entity_poly.entity_id
_entity_poly.type
_entity_poly.pdbx_seq_one_letter_code
_entity_poly.pdbx_strand_id
1 'polypeptide(L)'
;LQANASDLDHPELLRALAALERPLLLGVGPGPERLVWEALDVAGERAALLLCSPATPAAVEELRLGEIAARRERHRLPVGLLDSTDGSSAFALFAPALAAAHGADLVQKRLTLDRGRKGRDWAAAMSPEEFYRMVELLRQAERAGSDGLGGREAAEAPAWRGRSIVAATLIGRGEVLTAEMLAYKRTDERFDRGLAPREADRVIGRRAVRPIQADETLKEDMLE
;
A
#
# COMPACT_ATOMS: atom_id res chain seq x y z
N LEU A 1 -7.47 -22.45 -15.71
CA LEU A 1 -6.96 -22.51 -17.10
C LEU A 1 -6.49 -21.13 -17.53
N GLN A 2 -5.67 -21.04 -18.59
CA GLN A 2 -5.20 -19.76 -19.12
C GLN A 2 -5.13 -19.83 -20.65
N ALA A 3 -5.66 -18.80 -21.31
CA ALA A 3 -5.42 -18.47 -22.70
C ALA A 3 -4.52 -17.23 -22.76
N ASN A 4 -3.51 -17.23 -23.62
CA ASN A 4 -2.64 -16.07 -23.79
C ASN A 4 -3.30 -14.99 -24.66
N ALA A 5 -2.73 -13.78 -24.66
CA ALA A 5 -3.25 -12.70 -25.52
C ALA A 5 -3.24 -13.06 -27.02
N SER A 6 -2.29 -13.91 -27.45
CA SER A 6 -2.21 -14.43 -28.83
C SER A 6 -3.31 -15.42 -29.18
N ASP A 7 -4.03 -15.92 -28.19
CA ASP A 7 -5.05 -16.96 -28.40
C ASP A 7 -6.48 -16.38 -28.41
N LEU A 8 -6.63 -15.07 -28.18
CA LEU A 8 -7.94 -14.42 -28.09
C LEU A 8 -8.72 -14.42 -29.42
N ASP A 9 -8.05 -14.51 -30.55
CA ASP A 9 -8.65 -14.65 -31.87
C ASP A 9 -8.83 -16.12 -32.32
N HIS A 10 -8.69 -17.07 -31.39
CA HIS A 10 -8.87 -18.49 -31.66
C HIS A 10 -10.15 -19.04 -31.00
N PRO A 11 -11.35 -18.84 -31.59
CA PRO A 11 -12.62 -19.12 -30.96
C PRO A 11 -12.83 -20.62 -30.64
N GLU A 12 -12.25 -21.51 -31.43
CA GLU A 12 -12.35 -22.96 -31.17
C GLU A 12 -11.60 -23.34 -29.90
N LEU A 13 -10.39 -22.81 -29.69
CA LEU A 13 -9.64 -23.02 -28.45
C LEU A 13 -10.41 -22.46 -27.23
N LEU A 14 -10.93 -21.25 -27.36
CA LEU A 14 -11.69 -20.62 -26.27
C LEU A 14 -12.94 -21.44 -25.92
N ARG A 15 -13.69 -21.94 -26.90
CA ARG A 15 -14.84 -22.83 -26.66
C ARG A 15 -14.42 -24.14 -25.97
N ALA A 16 -13.31 -24.73 -26.41
CA ALA A 16 -12.79 -25.94 -25.79
C ALA A 16 -12.38 -25.74 -24.34
N LEU A 17 -11.74 -24.59 -24.02
CA LEU A 17 -11.39 -24.22 -22.65
C LEU A 17 -12.63 -23.93 -21.79
N ALA A 18 -13.61 -23.21 -22.34
CA ALA A 18 -14.86 -22.89 -21.65
C ALA A 18 -15.69 -24.13 -21.32
N ALA A 19 -15.69 -25.15 -22.21
CA ALA A 19 -16.39 -26.43 -22.03
C ALA A 19 -15.84 -27.23 -20.84
N LEU A 20 -14.63 -26.93 -20.35
CA LEU A 20 -14.06 -27.60 -19.17
C LEU A 20 -14.64 -27.05 -17.85
N GLU A 21 -15.46 -26.02 -17.90
CA GLU A 21 -16.16 -25.42 -16.74
C GLU A 21 -15.25 -25.01 -15.58
N ARG A 22 -14.00 -24.62 -15.88
CA ARG A 22 -13.01 -24.14 -14.92
C ARG A 22 -12.83 -22.62 -15.03
N PRO A 23 -12.39 -21.94 -13.96
CA PRO A 23 -11.97 -20.55 -14.06
C PRO A 23 -10.95 -20.36 -15.17
N LEU A 24 -11.14 -19.33 -16.01
CA LEU A 24 -10.33 -19.06 -17.18
C LEU A 24 -9.66 -17.70 -17.08
N LEU A 25 -8.33 -17.68 -17.06
CA LEU A 25 -7.54 -16.46 -17.17
C LEU A 25 -7.34 -16.12 -18.64
N LEU A 26 -7.77 -14.92 -19.04
CA LEU A 26 -7.58 -14.41 -20.39
C LEU A 26 -6.45 -13.39 -20.40
N GLY A 27 -5.32 -13.71 -21.02
CA GLY A 27 -4.21 -12.77 -21.24
C GLY A 27 -4.66 -11.63 -22.13
N VAL A 28 -4.46 -10.39 -21.68
CA VAL A 28 -4.85 -9.18 -22.39
C VAL A 28 -3.62 -8.29 -22.56
N GLY A 29 -3.14 -8.22 -23.81
CA GLY A 29 -2.04 -7.36 -24.22
C GLY A 29 -2.50 -6.08 -24.92
N PRO A 30 -1.57 -5.32 -25.50
CA PRO A 30 -1.92 -4.27 -26.45
C PRO A 30 -2.56 -4.91 -27.69
N GLY A 31 -3.80 -4.55 -27.97
CA GLY A 31 -4.54 -5.13 -29.10
C GLY A 31 -5.97 -4.59 -29.18
N PRO A 32 -6.72 -5.00 -30.20
CA PRO A 32 -8.10 -4.55 -30.35
C PRO A 32 -8.99 -5.04 -29.22
N GLU A 33 -9.66 -4.12 -28.54
CA GLU A 33 -10.59 -4.42 -27.43
C GLU A 33 -11.72 -5.36 -27.86
N ARG A 34 -12.07 -5.36 -29.15
CA ARG A 34 -13.04 -6.28 -29.72
C ARG A 34 -12.71 -7.77 -29.44
N LEU A 35 -11.43 -8.15 -29.53
CA LEU A 35 -11.03 -9.53 -29.27
C LEU A 35 -11.24 -9.92 -27.80
N VAL A 36 -11.09 -8.97 -26.88
CA VAL A 36 -11.38 -9.22 -25.45
C VAL A 36 -12.86 -9.48 -25.26
N TRP A 37 -13.75 -8.67 -25.86
CA TRP A 37 -15.18 -8.89 -25.80
C TRP A 37 -15.63 -10.21 -26.39
N GLU A 38 -15.14 -10.55 -27.59
CA GLU A 38 -15.42 -11.83 -28.25
C GLU A 38 -14.97 -13.04 -27.42
N ALA A 39 -13.80 -12.93 -26.77
CA ALA A 39 -13.30 -13.97 -25.87
C ALA A 39 -14.15 -14.10 -24.59
N LEU A 40 -14.62 -12.97 -24.04
CA LEU A 40 -15.49 -12.93 -22.87
C LEU A 40 -16.88 -13.50 -23.17
N ASP A 41 -17.43 -13.25 -24.35
CA ASP A 41 -18.71 -13.86 -24.78
C ASP A 41 -18.65 -15.39 -24.76
N VAL A 42 -17.48 -15.95 -25.04
CA VAL A 42 -17.25 -17.41 -25.00
C VAL A 42 -16.94 -17.90 -23.57
N ALA A 43 -16.11 -17.17 -22.83
CA ALA A 43 -15.62 -17.58 -21.51
C ALA A 43 -16.66 -17.39 -20.38
N GLY A 44 -17.55 -16.40 -20.53
CA GLY A 44 -18.59 -16.08 -19.55
C GLY A 44 -18.06 -15.52 -18.23
N GLU A 45 -18.89 -15.56 -17.19
CA GLU A 45 -18.62 -14.98 -15.87
C GLU A 45 -17.46 -15.65 -15.10
N ARG A 46 -16.98 -16.80 -15.54
CA ARG A 46 -15.84 -17.52 -14.94
C ARG A 46 -14.49 -16.99 -15.42
N ALA A 47 -14.48 -15.95 -16.25
CA ALA A 47 -13.26 -15.33 -16.75
C ALA A 47 -12.67 -14.33 -15.75
N ALA A 48 -11.35 -14.23 -15.76
CA ALA A 48 -10.62 -13.10 -15.21
C ALA A 48 -9.62 -12.61 -16.27
N LEU A 49 -9.39 -11.32 -16.33
CA LEU A 49 -8.44 -10.71 -17.26
C LEU A 49 -7.05 -10.67 -16.62
N LEU A 50 -6.03 -10.98 -17.40
CA LEU A 50 -4.64 -10.96 -16.96
C LEU A 50 -3.86 -10.01 -17.88
N LEU A 51 -3.60 -8.78 -17.39
CA LEU A 51 -2.82 -7.80 -18.13
C LEU A 51 -1.42 -8.32 -18.40
N CYS A 52 -0.98 -8.32 -19.63
CA CYS A 52 0.33 -8.83 -20.02
C CYS A 52 1.04 -7.91 -21.01
N SER A 53 2.38 -7.91 -20.97
CA SER A 53 3.24 -7.31 -21.98
C SER A 53 3.53 -8.30 -23.10
N PRO A 54 3.72 -7.85 -24.33
CA PRO A 54 4.18 -8.69 -25.42
C PRO A 54 5.67 -9.09 -25.27
N ALA A 55 6.45 -8.30 -24.53
CA ALA A 55 7.87 -8.54 -24.35
C ALA A 55 8.17 -9.39 -23.09
N THR A 56 9.25 -10.19 -23.16
CA THR A 56 9.80 -10.94 -22.04
C THR A 56 11.33 -10.94 -22.13
N PRO A 57 12.06 -10.24 -21.24
CA PRO A 57 11.52 -9.38 -20.19
C PRO A 57 10.85 -8.12 -20.75
N ALA A 58 9.83 -7.65 -20.02
CA ALA A 58 9.11 -6.43 -20.34
C ALA A 58 9.83 -5.20 -19.79
N ALA A 59 9.75 -4.08 -20.48
CA ALA A 59 10.09 -2.78 -19.90
C ALA A 59 9.04 -2.39 -18.84
N VAL A 60 9.45 -1.57 -17.88
CA VAL A 60 8.58 -1.19 -16.74
C VAL A 60 7.32 -0.47 -17.22
N GLU A 61 7.45 0.36 -18.24
CA GLU A 61 6.38 1.14 -18.83
C GLU A 61 5.32 0.24 -19.51
N GLU A 62 5.70 -0.94 -19.95
CA GLU A 62 4.81 -1.91 -20.59
C GLU A 62 3.87 -2.62 -19.63
N LEU A 63 4.06 -2.49 -18.32
CA LEU A 63 3.14 -3.06 -17.32
C LEU A 63 1.77 -2.37 -17.32
N ARG A 64 1.71 -1.09 -17.73
CA ARG A 64 0.46 -0.33 -17.89
C ARG A 64 -0.50 -0.46 -16.70
N LEU A 65 0.02 -0.40 -15.47
CA LEU A 65 -0.72 -0.68 -14.23
C LEU A 65 -2.00 0.17 -14.09
N GLY A 66 -2.00 1.38 -14.67
CA GLY A 66 -3.19 2.25 -14.70
C GLY A 66 -4.38 1.66 -15.48
N GLU A 67 -4.15 0.67 -16.36
CA GLU A 67 -5.24 -0.01 -17.09
C GLU A 67 -6.02 -1.00 -16.20
N ILE A 68 -5.46 -1.45 -15.09
CA ILE A 68 -6.08 -2.46 -14.22
C ILE A 68 -7.46 -1.97 -13.75
N ALA A 69 -7.51 -0.81 -13.11
CA ALA A 69 -8.75 -0.24 -12.60
C ALA A 69 -9.76 0.04 -13.74
N ALA A 70 -9.29 0.61 -14.87
CA ALA A 70 -10.14 0.92 -16.01
C ALA A 70 -10.77 -0.35 -16.62
N ARG A 71 -10.00 -1.43 -16.75
CA ARG A 71 -10.52 -2.71 -17.26
C ARG A 71 -11.47 -3.37 -16.28
N ARG A 72 -11.17 -3.31 -14.99
CA ARG A 72 -12.05 -3.82 -13.95
C ARG A 72 -13.42 -3.13 -13.97
N GLU A 73 -13.44 -1.81 -14.10
CA GLU A 73 -14.68 -1.04 -14.21
C GLU A 73 -15.45 -1.39 -15.48
N ARG A 74 -14.75 -1.46 -16.63
CA ARG A 74 -15.35 -1.72 -17.94
C ARG A 74 -15.97 -3.10 -18.07
N HIS A 75 -15.26 -4.13 -17.61
CA HIS A 75 -15.68 -5.53 -17.80
C HIS A 75 -16.39 -6.12 -16.59
N ARG A 76 -16.28 -5.48 -15.41
CA ARG A 76 -16.83 -5.97 -14.13
C ARG A 76 -16.37 -7.39 -13.77
N LEU A 77 -15.14 -7.70 -14.13
CA LEU A 77 -14.48 -8.97 -13.88
C LEU A 77 -13.19 -8.74 -13.05
N PRO A 78 -12.70 -9.77 -12.37
CA PRO A 78 -11.38 -9.71 -11.76
C PRO A 78 -10.31 -9.41 -12.81
N VAL A 79 -9.38 -8.52 -12.47
CA VAL A 79 -8.26 -8.14 -13.33
C VAL A 79 -6.96 -8.32 -12.58
N GLY A 80 -6.00 -8.97 -13.19
CA GLY A 80 -4.67 -9.18 -12.65
C GLY A 80 -3.55 -8.71 -13.56
N LEU A 81 -2.33 -8.92 -13.08
CA LEU A 81 -1.09 -8.65 -13.81
C LEU A 81 -0.30 -9.92 -14.06
N LEU A 82 0.09 -10.18 -15.29
CA LEU A 82 1.20 -11.07 -15.61
C LEU A 82 2.47 -10.22 -15.69
N ASP A 83 3.25 -10.23 -14.63
CA ASP A 83 4.50 -9.48 -14.56
C ASP A 83 5.61 -10.26 -15.29
N SER A 84 6.06 -9.70 -16.41
CA SER A 84 7.15 -10.22 -17.23
C SER A 84 8.41 -9.36 -17.15
N THR A 85 8.52 -8.44 -16.18
CA THR A 85 9.75 -7.66 -15.99
C THR A 85 10.94 -8.55 -15.62
N ASP A 86 12.15 -8.05 -15.80
CA ASP A 86 13.38 -8.77 -15.45
C ASP A 86 13.32 -9.24 -14.00
N GLY A 87 13.29 -10.57 -13.81
CA GLY A 87 13.15 -11.21 -12.52
C GLY A 87 14.30 -10.96 -11.54
N SER A 88 15.46 -10.51 -12.05
CA SER A 88 16.63 -10.14 -11.23
C SER A 88 16.62 -8.68 -10.79
N SER A 89 15.73 -7.87 -11.36
CA SER A 89 15.67 -6.45 -11.03
C SER A 89 15.04 -6.21 -9.66
N ALA A 90 15.49 -5.16 -8.96
CA ALA A 90 14.84 -4.74 -7.71
C ALA A 90 13.36 -4.37 -7.94
N PHE A 91 13.02 -3.85 -9.11
CA PHE A 91 11.66 -3.46 -9.46
C PHE A 91 10.70 -4.66 -9.48
N ALA A 92 11.16 -5.83 -9.91
CA ALA A 92 10.33 -7.04 -9.96
C ALA A 92 9.79 -7.45 -8.57
N LEU A 93 10.47 -7.07 -7.48
CA LEU A 93 9.98 -7.29 -6.12
C LEU A 93 8.78 -6.40 -5.77
N PHE A 94 8.69 -5.21 -6.37
CA PHE A 94 7.67 -4.20 -6.06
C PHE A 94 6.50 -4.20 -7.06
N ALA A 95 6.72 -4.61 -8.29
CA ALA A 95 5.71 -4.57 -9.34
C ALA A 95 4.38 -5.24 -8.93
N PRO A 96 4.37 -6.43 -8.27
CA PRO A 96 3.14 -7.03 -7.75
C PRO A 96 2.41 -6.20 -6.70
N ALA A 97 3.15 -5.55 -5.80
CA ALA A 97 2.57 -4.67 -4.79
C ALA A 97 1.97 -3.40 -5.41
N LEU A 98 2.62 -2.85 -6.43
CA LEU A 98 2.08 -1.74 -7.20
C LEU A 98 0.81 -2.15 -7.97
N ALA A 99 0.79 -3.34 -8.58
CA ALA A 99 -0.40 -3.86 -9.24
C ALA A 99 -1.57 -4.00 -8.27
N ALA A 100 -1.34 -4.53 -7.07
CA ALA A 100 -2.35 -4.60 -6.01
C ALA A 100 -2.86 -3.23 -5.61
N ALA A 101 -1.98 -2.22 -5.48
CA ALA A 101 -2.37 -0.83 -5.19
C ALA A 101 -3.23 -0.20 -6.31
N HIS A 102 -3.07 -0.67 -7.56
CA HIS A 102 -3.93 -0.33 -8.68
C HIS A 102 -5.20 -1.19 -8.80
N GLY A 103 -5.46 -2.05 -7.83
CA GLY A 103 -6.68 -2.87 -7.75
C GLY A 103 -6.58 -4.23 -8.45
N ALA A 104 -5.38 -4.76 -8.67
CA ALA A 104 -5.21 -6.11 -9.19
C ALA A 104 -5.72 -7.16 -8.18
N ASP A 105 -6.56 -8.07 -8.66
CA ASP A 105 -7.09 -9.18 -7.87
C ASP A 105 -6.13 -10.39 -7.83
N LEU A 106 -5.23 -10.49 -8.80
CA LEU A 106 -4.25 -11.56 -8.92
C LEU A 106 -2.96 -11.08 -9.59
N VAL A 107 -1.87 -11.74 -9.28
CA VAL A 107 -0.57 -11.52 -9.93
C VAL A 107 0.02 -12.86 -10.34
N GLN A 108 0.52 -12.92 -11.55
CA GLN A 108 1.29 -14.04 -12.07
C GLN A 108 2.73 -13.62 -12.30
N LYS A 109 3.69 -14.40 -11.80
CA LYS A 109 5.13 -14.19 -11.99
C LYS A 109 5.80 -15.53 -12.36
N ARG A 110 6.83 -15.45 -13.17
CA ARG A 110 7.61 -16.64 -13.54
C ARG A 110 8.59 -17.01 -12.44
N LEU A 111 8.75 -18.31 -12.23
CA LEU A 111 9.64 -18.90 -11.24
C LEU A 111 10.63 -19.85 -11.93
N THR A 112 11.89 -19.83 -11.54
CA THR A 112 12.90 -20.80 -11.97
C THR A 112 13.79 -21.19 -10.80
N LEU A 113 14.21 -22.44 -10.75
CA LEU A 113 15.19 -22.91 -9.78
C LEU A 113 16.62 -22.39 -10.08
N ASP A 114 16.89 -22.13 -11.35
CA ASP A 114 18.22 -21.70 -11.79
C ASP A 114 18.11 -20.88 -13.09
N ARG A 115 18.30 -19.56 -12.99
CA ARG A 115 18.35 -18.67 -14.17
C ARG A 115 19.56 -18.96 -15.07
N GLY A 116 20.64 -19.52 -14.53
CA GLY A 116 21.83 -19.86 -15.30
C GLY A 116 21.60 -20.90 -16.39
N ARG A 117 20.55 -21.72 -16.25
CA ARG A 117 20.15 -22.70 -17.27
C ARG A 117 19.51 -22.07 -18.52
N LYS A 118 19.17 -20.80 -18.49
CA LYS A 118 18.61 -20.03 -19.61
C LYS A 118 17.47 -20.75 -20.34
N GLY A 119 16.53 -21.36 -19.57
CA GLY A 119 15.31 -21.95 -20.10
C GLY A 119 14.38 -20.89 -20.69
N ARG A 120 13.17 -21.30 -21.10
CA ARG A 120 12.19 -20.35 -21.63
C ARG A 120 11.84 -19.27 -20.60
N ASP A 121 11.82 -18.01 -21.04
CA ASP A 121 11.46 -16.84 -20.23
C ASP A 121 12.33 -16.64 -18.94
N TRP A 122 13.51 -17.22 -18.90
CA TRP A 122 14.40 -17.23 -17.75
C TRP A 122 14.73 -15.84 -17.20
N ALA A 123 14.84 -14.85 -18.09
CA ALA A 123 15.17 -13.48 -17.69
C ALA A 123 14.06 -12.81 -16.87
N ALA A 124 12.80 -13.18 -17.12
CA ALA A 124 11.66 -12.67 -16.35
C ALA A 124 11.35 -13.52 -15.11
N ALA A 125 12.06 -14.63 -14.91
CA ALA A 125 11.81 -15.55 -13.80
C ALA A 125 12.59 -15.16 -12.56
N MET A 126 11.94 -15.29 -11.41
CA MET A 126 12.54 -15.12 -10.09
C MET A 126 13.11 -16.45 -9.58
N SER A 127 14.13 -16.40 -8.72
CA SER A 127 14.49 -17.53 -7.87
C SER A 127 13.42 -17.76 -6.79
N PRO A 128 13.41 -18.92 -6.11
CA PRO A 128 12.49 -19.16 -5.00
C PRO A 128 12.59 -18.12 -3.88
N GLU A 129 13.81 -17.66 -3.55
CA GLU A 129 14.06 -16.67 -2.51
C GLU A 129 13.54 -15.30 -2.90
N GLU A 130 13.74 -14.89 -4.15
CA GLU A 130 13.23 -13.63 -4.69
C GLU A 130 11.70 -13.66 -4.74
N PHE A 131 11.12 -14.78 -5.18
CA PHE A 131 9.68 -14.96 -5.22
C PHE A 131 9.06 -14.91 -3.81
N TYR A 132 9.70 -15.56 -2.83
CA TYR A 132 9.26 -15.49 -1.44
C TYR A 132 9.25 -14.05 -0.92
N ARG A 133 10.34 -13.29 -1.15
CA ARG A 133 10.43 -11.87 -0.76
C ARG A 133 9.37 -11.00 -1.44
N MET A 134 9.13 -11.23 -2.72
CA MET A 134 8.07 -10.55 -3.46
C MET A 134 6.70 -10.79 -2.82
N VAL A 135 6.38 -12.04 -2.46
CA VAL A 135 5.11 -12.37 -1.81
C VAL A 135 5.01 -11.69 -0.44
N GLU A 136 6.09 -11.68 0.36
CA GLU A 136 6.10 -10.97 1.64
C GLU A 136 5.82 -9.47 1.47
N LEU A 137 6.48 -8.82 0.51
CA LEU A 137 6.25 -7.41 0.20
C LEU A 137 4.81 -7.14 -0.26
N LEU A 138 4.26 -8.01 -1.11
CA LEU A 138 2.88 -7.91 -1.55
C LEU A 138 1.91 -8.00 -0.35
N ARG A 139 2.11 -8.96 0.55
CA ARG A 139 1.28 -9.10 1.76
C ARG A 139 1.44 -7.92 2.73
N GLN A 140 2.62 -7.30 2.80
CA GLN A 140 2.82 -6.08 3.58
C GLN A 140 2.08 -4.90 2.95
N ALA A 141 2.13 -4.76 1.61
CA ALA A 141 1.41 -3.73 0.87
C ALA A 141 -0.12 -3.87 1.05
N GLU A 142 -0.66 -5.08 0.98
CA GLU A 142 -2.08 -5.35 1.26
C GLU A 142 -2.50 -4.88 2.67
N ARG A 143 -1.69 -5.21 3.69
CA ARG A 143 -1.95 -4.75 5.06
C ARG A 143 -1.84 -3.24 5.21
N ALA A 144 -0.91 -2.61 4.52
CA ALA A 144 -0.72 -1.16 4.54
C ALA A 144 -1.84 -0.41 3.79
N GLY A 145 -2.36 -1.00 2.72
CA GLY A 145 -3.44 -0.44 1.91
C GLY A 145 -4.85 -0.78 2.44
N SER A 146 -4.97 -1.72 3.38
CA SER A 146 -6.25 -1.98 4.02
C SER A 146 -6.61 -0.81 4.94
N ASP A 147 -7.90 -0.48 5.04
CA ASP A 147 -8.44 0.53 5.99
C ASP A 147 -8.25 0.12 7.47
N GLY A 148 -7.19 -0.64 7.73
CA GLY A 148 -6.94 -1.38 8.96
C GLY A 148 -6.79 -0.57 10.25
N LEU A 149 -6.81 0.78 10.16
CA LEU A 149 -7.02 1.65 11.32
C LEU A 149 -8.47 2.14 11.43
N GLY A 150 -9.29 1.96 10.39
CA GLY A 150 -10.70 2.33 10.39
C GLY A 150 -11.58 1.48 11.32
N GLY A 151 -11.07 0.37 11.85
CA GLY A 151 -11.76 -0.51 12.79
C GLY A 151 -11.20 -0.52 14.21
N ARG A 152 -10.02 0.08 14.43
CA ARG A 152 -9.55 0.33 15.80
C ARG A 152 -10.14 1.65 16.26
N GLU A 153 -10.96 1.58 17.29
CA GLU A 153 -11.43 2.80 17.96
C GLU A 153 -10.21 3.68 18.31
N ALA A 154 -10.37 4.99 18.13
CA ALA A 154 -9.32 5.97 18.40
C ALA A 154 -8.72 5.85 19.82
N ALA A 155 -9.37 5.10 20.71
CA ALA A 155 -8.92 4.77 22.06
C ALA A 155 -7.73 3.77 22.09
N GLU A 156 -7.53 2.95 21.07
CA GLU A 156 -6.42 1.98 20.99
C GLU A 156 -5.29 2.43 20.05
N ALA A 157 -5.47 3.55 19.32
CA ALA A 157 -4.37 4.15 18.58
C ALA A 157 -3.28 4.59 19.58
N PRO A 158 -1.97 4.36 19.29
CA PRO A 158 -0.91 4.94 20.10
C PRO A 158 -1.20 6.42 20.27
N ALA A 159 -1.25 6.91 21.52
CA ALA A 159 -1.59 8.29 21.82
C ALA A 159 -0.83 9.20 20.86
N TRP A 160 -1.56 10.11 20.19
CA TRP A 160 -0.96 11.10 19.30
C TRP A 160 0.13 11.82 20.10
N ARG A 161 1.39 11.69 19.66
CA ARG A 161 2.54 12.36 20.27
C ARG A 161 2.46 13.85 19.97
N GLY A 162 1.60 14.53 20.71
CA GLY A 162 1.45 15.97 20.67
C GLY A 162 2.65 16.72 21.26
N ARG A 163 2.51 18.02 21.40
CA ARG A 163 3.41 18.86 22.20
C ARG A 163 2.71 19.15 23.51
N SER A 164 3.50 19.29 24.59
CA SER A 164 3.06 19.84 25.85
C SER A 164 3.57 21.27 26.03
N ILE A 165 2.90 22.04 26.84
CA ILE A 165 3.40 23.33 27.32
C ILE A 165 4.50 23.02 28.34
N VAL A 166 5.66 23.64 28.17
CA VAL A 166 6.77 23.59 29.11
C VAL A 166 7.19 25.01 29.49
N ALA A 167 7.79 25.20 30.65
CA ALA A 167 8.35 26.46 31.02
C ALA A 167 9.56 26.81 30.14
N ALA A 168 9.58 27.96 29.50
CA ALA A 168 10.71 28.45 28.72
C ALA A 168 11.89 28.89 29.59
N THR A 169 11.56 29.34 30.81
CA THR A 169 12.52 29.82 31.83
C THR A 169 12.07 29.37 33.22
N LEU A 170 12.89 29.55 34.24
CA LEU A 170 12.47 29.39 35.63
C LEU A 170 11.29 30.33 35.95
N ILE A 171 10.19 29.78 36.46
CA ILE A 171 9.02 30.53 36.95
C ILE A 171 8.98 30.41 38.46
N GLY A 172 8.97 31.53 39.15
CA GLY A 172 8.92 31.59 40.61
C GLY A 172 7.53 31.27 41.17
N ARG A 173 7.48 30.79 42.43
CA ARG A 173 6.19 30.63 43.14
C ARG A 173 5.45 31.98 43.25
N GLY A 174 4.16 31.98 42.89
CA GLY A 174 3.31 33.17 42.89
C GLY A 174 3.49 34.07 41.68
N GLU A 175 4.43 33.75 40.79
CA GLU A 175 4.63 34.50 39.54
C GLU A 175 3.48 34.25 38.58
N VAL A 176 3.05 35.31 37.89
CA VAL A 176 1.98 35.23 36.88
C VAL A 176 2.58 34.80 35.56
N LEU A 177 2.06 33.74 34.96
CA LEU A 177 2.55 33.20 33.71
C LEU A 177 2.22 34.15 32.54
N THR A 178 3.23 34.43 31.72
CA THR A 178 3.08 35.20 30.48
C THR A 178 3.36 34.29 29.27
N ALA A 179 3.01 34.73 28.06
CA ALA A 179 3.23 33.96 26.84
C ALA A 179 4.73 33.66 26.59
N GLU A 180 5.62 34.61 26.97
CA GLU A 180 7.06 34.48 26.80
C GLU A 180 7.67 33.40 27.73
N MET A 181 6.98 33.06 28.81
CA MET A 181 7.39 32.01 29.75
C MET A 181 7.00 30.64 29.28
N LEU A 182 6.27 30.51 28.18
CA LEU A 182 5.79 29.26 27.64
C LEU A 182 6.59 28.82 26.41
N ALA A 183 6.92 27.54 26.35
CA ALA A 183 7.45 26.87 25.17
C ALA A 183 6.65 25.60 24.87
N TYR A 184 6.71 25.12 23.62
CA TYR A 184 5.92 23.98 23.18
C TYR A 184 6.85 22.89 22.69
N LYS A 185 7.08 21.87 23.52
CA LYS A 185 8.01 20.77 23.24
C LYS A 185 7.30 19.43 23.15
N ARG A 186 7.89 18.48 22.42
CA ARG A 186 7.50 17.07 22.52
C ARG A 186 8.05 16.52 23.84
N THR A 187 7.15 16.05 24.67
CA THR A 187 7.48 15.35 25.92
C THR A 187 7.21 13.86 25.76
N ASP A 188 7.83 13.02 26.58
CA ASP A 188 7.49 11.59 26.60
C ASP A 188 6.19 11.40 27.41
N GLU A 189 5.07 11.37 26.71
CA GLU A 189 3.72 11.30 27.30
C GLU A 189 3.51 10.07 28.19
N ARG A 190 4.36 9.04 28.05
CA ARG A 190 4.31 7.87 28.94
C ARG A 190 4.71 8.19 30.37
N PHE A 191 5.51 9.24 30.54
CA PHE A 191 6.09 9.63 31.82
C PHE A 191 5.71 11.04 32.25
N ASP A 192 5.42 11.94 31.33
CA ASP A 192 5.21 13.34 31.65
C ASP A 192 4.18 14.03 30.72
N ARG A 193 2.92 13.67 30.88
CA ARG A 193 1.82 14.29 30.15
C ARG A 193 1.46 15.63 30.79
N GLY A 194 1.68 16.72 30.08
CA GLY A 194 1.35 18.09 30.48
C GLY A 194 0.13 18.66 29.75
N LEU A 195 -0.12 19.95 30.02
CA LEU A 195 -1.14 20.74 29.32
C LEU A 195 -0.81 20.84 27.84
N ALA A 196 -1.82 20.71 26.98
CA ALA A 196 -1.64 20.77 25.55
C ALA A 196 -1.48 22.23 25.06
N PRO A 197 -0.79 22.49 23.95
CA PRO A 197 -0.61 23.83 23.39
C PRO A 197 -1.90 24.63 23.23
N ARG A 198 -3.02 23.98 22.89
CA ARG A 198 -4.35 24.62 22.75
C ARG A 198 -4.91 25.16 24.06
N GLU A 199 -4.29 24.83 25.19
CA GLU A 199 -4.70 25.30 26.52
C GLU A 199 -3.88 26.54 26.98
N ALA A 200 -2.99 27.06 26.12
CA ALA A 200 -2.12 28.18 26.47
C ALA A 200 -2.88 29.42 26.95
N ASP A 201 -3.99 29.79 26.31
CA ASP A 201 -4.82 30.95 26.70
C ASP A 201 -5.42 30.76 28.10
N ARG A 202 -5.62 29.54 28.57
CA ARG A 202 -6.10 29.22 29.93
C ARG A 202 -4.98 29.23 30.98
N VAL A 203 -3.74 29.13 30.53
CA VAL A 203 -2.53 29.07 31.35
C VAL A 203 -1.99 30.47 31.60
N ILE A 204 -1.99 31.33 30.56
CA ILE A 204 -1.54 32.72 30.65
C ILE A 204 -2.43 33.48 31.62
N GLY A 205 -1.79 34.21 32.52
CA GLY A 205 -2.46 34.99 33.58
C GLY A 205 -2.70 34.22 34.89
N ARG A 206 -2.50 32.92 34.90
CA ARG A 206 -2.53 32.13 36.16
C ARG A 206 -1.23 32.30 36.96
N ARG A 207 -1.25 31.90 38.22
CA ARG A 207 -0.09 31.97 39.11
C ARG A 207 0.48 30.61 39.38
N ALA A 208 1.81 30.49 39.41
CA ALA A 208 2.48 29.27 39.81
C ALA A 208 2.36 29.02 41.32
N VAL A 209 1.84 27.90 41.74
CA VAL A 209 1.71 27.52 43.18
C VAL A 209 3.04 27.06 43.76
N ARG A 210 4.02 26.70 42.96
CA ARG A 210 5.39 26.32 43.31
C ARG A 210 6.37 26.84 42.24
N PRO A 211 7.69 26.80 42.52
CA PRO A 211 8.67 27.06 41.46
C PRO A 211 8.57 26.01 40.37
N ILE A 212 8.64 26.42 39.07
CA ILE A 212 8.64 25.58 37.89
C ILE A 212 9.97 25.77 37.18
N GLN A 213 10.72 24.71 36.99
CA GLN A 213 12.04 24.78 36.36
C GLN A 213 11.93 25.00 34.85
N ALA A 214 12.97 25.57 34.24
CA ALA A 214 13.08 25.64 32.79
C ALA A 214 12.97 24.22 32.21
N ASP A 215 12.22 24.09 31.11
CA ASP A 215 11.90 22.81 30.43
C ASP A 215 10.98 21.84 31.22
N GLU A 216 10.54 22.22 32.40
CA GLU A 216 9.55 21.44 33.14
C GLU A 216 8.18 21.52 32.47
N THR A 217 7.53 20.36 32.31
CA THR A 217 6.20 20.27 31.71
C THR A 217 5.13 20.86 32.63
N LEU A 218 4.33 21.79 32.11
CA LEU A 218 3.26 22.42 32.88
C LEU A 218 2.08 21.44 33.05
N LYS A 219 1.60 21.35 34.30
CA LYS A 219 0.43 20.56 34.69
C LYS A 219 -0.58 21.43 35.42
N GLU A 220 -1.84 21.00 35.44
CA GLU A 220 -2.94 21.76 36.03
C GLU A 220 -2.73 22.07 37.53
N ASP A 221 -2.16 21.10 38.27
CA ASP A 221 -1.89 21.18 39.69
C ASP A 221 -0.76 22.16 40.08
N MET A 222 -0.04 22.68 39.07
CA MET A 222 1.01 23.67 39.29
C MET A 222 0.50 25.12 39.23
N LEU A 223 -0.78 25.34 38.91
CA LEU A 223 -1.36 26.62 38.58
C LEU A 223 -2.62 26.92 39.40
N GLU A 224 -2.77 28.16 39.85
CA GLU A 224 -3.99 28.69 40.48
C GLU A 224 -4.58 29.90 39.74
#